data_cc0edfeb6da15a41e73af0789bc9374d
#
_entry.id   cc0edfeb6da15a41e73af0789bc9374d
#
_cell.length_a   1.000
_cell.length_b   1.000
_cell.length_c   1.000
_cell.angle_alpha   90.00
_cell.angle_beta   90.00
_cell.angle_gamma   90.00
#
_symmetry.space_group_name_H-M   'P 1'
#
loop_
_entity.id
_entity.type
_entity.pdbx_description
1 polymer ?
#
loop_
_entity_poly.entity_id
_entity_poly.type
_entity_poly.pdbx_seq_one_letter_code
_entity_poly.pdbx_strand_id
1 'polypeptide(L)'
;ENNVFSNSEEAKDYETLKQKLHGKSFWHEITNQFDETSGELEYFESTWINLMKQFREDVLAAEELQIKQFITIDILINRSMKERKRHIAETEKLQKLVDDEYAKDEEDRDIPKLTNLETQLSFARNSIANYTNEYTKLLNEQQKISKDLKATREQRIKRIEDGKSSWIGLIRMLEDEDIREKEGKEMEILKEATNKFKSDLTEYHEYEDGGVDQPFLTPESVKDE
;
A
#
# COMPACT_ATOMS: atom_id res chain seq x y z
N GLU A 1 -26.98 11.79 9.96
CA GLU A 1 -27.47 12.98 9.23
C GLU A 1 -26.61 13.23 8.00
N ASN A 2 -27.19 12.88 6.84
CA ASN A 2 -26.92 13.40 5.51
C ASN A 2 -25.45 13.62 5.08
N ASN A 3 -24.78 12.56 4.66
CA ASN A 3 -23.79 12.67 3.61
C ASN A 3 -24.53 12.97 2.29
N VAL A 4 -24.83 14.24 2.08
CA VAL A 4 -25.30 14.72 0.78
C VAL A 4 -24.12 14.61 -0.18
N PHE A 5 -24.05 13.52 -0.95
CA PHE A 5 -23.14 13.42 -2.09
C PHE A 5 -23.49 14.55 -3.06
N SER A 6 -22.68 15.59 -3.07
CA SER A 6 -22.91 16.78 -3.89
C SER A 6 -22.70 16.54 -5.37
N ASN A 7 -22.30 15.30 -5.80
CA ASN A 7 -22.01 14.94 -7.18
C ASN A 7 -22.60 13.56 -7.52
N SER A 8 -23.33 13.48 -8.63
CA SER A 8 -23.94 12.25 -9.12
C SER A 8 -22.89 11.14 -9.45
N GLU A 9 -21.63 11.52 -9.70
CA GLU A 9 -20.52 10.60 -9.94
C GLU A 9 -20.04 9.94 -8.63
N GLU A 10 -19.87 10.71 -7.56
CA GLU A 10 -19.47 10.18 -6.25
C GLU A 10 -20.49 9.18 -5.68
N ALA A 11 -21.79 9.42 -5.93
CA ALA A 11 -22.83 8.49 -5.52
C ALA A 11 -22.78 7.18 -6.33
N LYS A 12 -22.50 7.24 -7.62
CA LYS A 12 -22.32 6.05 -8.47
C LYS A 12 -21.10 5.24 -8.08
N ASP A 13 -19.99 5.90 -7.78
CA ASP A 13 -18.76 5.24 -7.31
C ASP A 13 -18.98 4.55 -5.97
N TYR A 14 -19.73 5.20 -5.06
CA TYR A 14 -20.09 4.61 -3.77
C TYR A 14 -20.89 3.32 -3.95
N GLU A 15 -21.97 3.36 -4.75
CA GLU A 15 -22.81 2.19 -5.02
C GLU A 15 -22.03 1.05 -5.71
N THR A 16 -21.13 1.40 -6.64
CA THR A 16 -20.27 0.43 -7.32
C THR A 16 -19.34 -0.28 -6.33
N LEU A 17 -18.71 0.46 -5.42
CA LEU A 17 -17.83 -0.10 -4.39
C LEU A 17 -18.61 -0.93 -3.37
N LYS A 18 -19.83 -0.51 -3.02
CA LYS A 18 -20.74 -1.26 -2.16
C LYS A 18 -21.11 -2.62 -2.77
N GLN A 19 -21.48 -2.64 -4.05
CA GLN A 19 -21.75 -3.88 -4.78
C GLN A 19 -20.50 -4.78 -4.85
N LYS A 20 -19.33 -4.22 -5.10
CA LYS A 20 -18.06 -4.97 -5.06
C LYS A 20 -17.81 -5.59 -3.69
N LEU A 21 -18.08 -4.88 -2.59
CA LEU A 21 -17.94 -5.39 -1.22
C LEU A 21 -18.90 -6.57 -0.98
N HIS A 22 -20.17 -6.42 -1.34
CA HIS A 22 -21.18 -7.46 -1.14
C HIS A 22 -20.91 -8.72 -1.97
N GLY A 23 -20.18 -8.59 -3.09
CA GLY A 23 -19.71 -9.72 -3.90
C GLY A 23 -18.47 -10.44 -3.36
N LYS A 24 -17.82 -9.94 -2.29
CA LYS A 24 -16.65 -10.59 -1.71
C LYS A 24 -17.02 -11.82 -0.89
N SER A 25 -16.21 -12.87 -0.97
CA SER A 25 -16.43 -14.12 -0.24
C SER A 25 -16.52 -13.94 1.27
N PHE A 26 -15.79 -12.98 1.84
CA PHE A 26 -15.80 -12.70 3.27
C PHE A 26 -17.01 -11.86 3.73
N TRP A 27 -17.83 -11.33 2.81
CA TRP A 27 -18.97 -10.50 3.16
C TRP A 27 -20.00 -11.25 4.00
N HIS A 28 -20.28 -12.50 3.65
CA HIS A 28 -21.19 -13.35 4.43
C HIS A 28 -20.69 -13.57 5.88
N GLU A 29 -19.40 -13.71 6.07
CA GLU A 29 -18.80 -13.80 7.40
C GLU A 29 -19.01 -12.51 8.21
N ILE A 30 -18.82 -11.34 7.57
CA ILE A 30 -19.02 -10.02 8.18
C ILE A 30 -20.51 -9.84 8.60
N THR A 31 -21.47 -10.16 7.72
CA THR A 31 -22.90 -10.04 8.04
C THR A 31 -23.34 -10.97 9.16
N ASN A 32 -22.70 -12.13 9.34
CA ASN A 32 -22.98 -13.03 10.45
C ASN A 32 -22.33 -12.56 11.77
N GLN A 33 -21.23 -11.82 11.69
CA GLN A 33 -20.45 -11.39 12.85
C GLN A 33 -20.93 -10.07 13.43
N PHE A 34 -21.46 -9.17 12.60
CA PHE A 34 -21.90 -7.83 12.99
C PHE A 34 -23.42 -7.68 12.81
N ASP A 35 -24.04 -7.10 13.83
CA ASP A 35 -25.49 -6.90 13.86
C ASP A 35 -25.87 -5.59 13.12
N GLU A 36 -26.87 -5.65 12.26
CA GLU A 36 -27.43 -4.49 11.57
C GLU A 36 -27.98 -3.45 12.55
N THR A 37 -28.58 -3.90 13.66
CA THR A 37 -29.22 -3.02 14.65
C THR A 37 -28.22 -2.19 15.44
N SER A 38 -26.97 -2.63 15.54
CA SER A 38 -25.90 -1.91 16.27
C SER A 38 -25.22 -0.80 15.45
N GLY A 39 -25.50 -0.73 14.13
CA GLY A 39 -24.83 0.19 13.20
C GLY A 39 -23.40 -0.22 12.86
N GLU A 40 -22.93 -1.38 13.33
CA GLU A 40 -21.56 -1.85 13.08
C GLU A 40 -21.34 -2.29 11.63
N LEU A 41 -22.38 -2.88 11.02
CA LEU A 41 -22.33 -3.28 9.63
C LEU A 41 -22.25 -2.06 8.71
N GLU A 42 -23.04 -1.01 8.96
CA GLU A 42 -22.99 0.26 8.23
C GLU A 42 -21.62 0.95 8.40
N TYR A 43 -21.07 0.89 9.61
CA TYR A 43 -19.72 1.40 9.87
C TYR A 43 -18.66 0.63 9.09
N PHE A 44 -18.78 -0.70 9.04
CA PHE A 44 -17.86 -1.54 8.25
C PHE A 44 -17.92 -1.18 6.76
N GLU A 45 -19.13 -1.11 6.18
CA GLU A 45 -19.34 -0.75 4.77
C GLU A 45 -18.74 0.61 4.44
N SER A 46 -19.11 1.64 5.21
CA SER A 46 -18.65 3.01 4.95
C SER A 46 -17.13 3.15 5.07
N THR A 47 -16.54 2.53 6.07
CA THR A 47 -15.09 2.58 6.30
C THR A 47 -14.34 1.83 5.21
N TRP A 48 -14.83 0.64 4.79
CA TRP A 48 -14.24 -0.12 3.70
C TRP A 48 -14.28 0.66 2.38
N ILE A 49 -15.42 1.26 2.03
CA ILE A 49 -15.57 2.08 0.83
C ILE A 49 -14.62 3.28 0.85
N ASN A 50 -14.50 3.97 2.00
CA ASN A 50 -13.59 5.11 2.13
C ASN A 50 -12.12 4.71 1.96
N LEU A 51 -11.70 3.58 2.52
CA LEU A 51 -10.35 3.05 2.34
C LEU A 51 -10.09 2.65 0.89
N MET A 52 -11.06 1.99 0.22
CA MET A 52 -10.94 1.62 -1.19
C MET A 52 -10.85 2.84 -2.11
N LYS A 53 -11.62 3.90 -1.85
CA LYS A 53 -11.49 5.19 -2.55
C LYS A 53 -10.10 5.81 -2.36
N GLN A 54 -9.58 5.82 -1.13
CA GLN A 54 -8.25 6.33 -0.83
C GLN A 54 -7.15 5.57 -1.59
N PHE A 55 -7.32 4.27 -1.77
CA PHE A 55 -6.36 3.43 -2.49
C PHE A 55 -6.62 3.36 -4.00
N ARG A 56 -7.59 4.13 -4.53
CA ARG A 56 -7.96 4.23 -5.95
C ARG A 56 -8.19 2.86 -6.60
N GLU A 57 -8.81 1.95 -5.88
CA GLU A 57 -9.09 0.55 -6.28
C GLU A 57 -7.83 -0.28 -6.65
N ASP A 58 -6.64 0.26 -6.45
CA ASP A 58 -5.38 -0.46 -6.66
C ASP A 58 -4.98 -1.19 -5.37
N VAL A 59 -5.76 -2.23 -5.04
CA VAL A 59 -5.60 -3.03 -3.82
C VAL A 59 -5.44 -4.50 -4.19
N LEU A 60 -4.41 -5.14 -3.64
CA LEU A 60 -4.20 -6.57 -3.78
C LEU A 60 -5.12 -7.34 -2.82
N ALA A 61 -5.41 -8.62 -3.15
CA ALA A 61 -6.23 -9.48 -2.30
C ALA A 61 -5.69 -9.61 -0.86
N ALA A 62 -4.38 -9.61 -0.67
CA ALA A 62 -3.75 -9.61 0.64
C ALA A 62 -3.98 -8.30 1.40
N GLU A 63 -3.93 -7.15 0.71
CA GLU A 63 -4.21 -5.85 1.28
C GLU A 63 -5.70 -5.72 1.66
N GLU A 64 -6.62 -6.28 0.86
CA GLU A 64 -8.05 -6.33 1.19
C GLU A 64 -8.31 -7.09 2.50
N LEU A 65 -7.62 -8.20 2.73
CA LEU A 65 -7.72 -8.96 3.98
C LEU A 65 -7.18 -8.15 5.18
N GLN A 66 -6.12 -7.41 5.00
CA GLN A 66 -5.59 -6.51 6.03
C GLN A 66 -6.55 -5.36 6.33
N ILE A 67 -7.20 -4.80 5.31
CA ILE A 67 -8.24 -3.77 5.47
C ILE A 67 -9.44 -4.35 6.23
N LYS A 68 -9.93 -5.56 5.86
CA LYS A 68 -10.98 -6.27 6.59
C LYS A 68 -10.60 -6.41 8.08
N GLN A 69 -9.41 -6.91 8.39
CA GLN A 69 -8.93 -7.09 9.75
C GLN A 69 -8.84 -5.77 10.51
N PHE A 70 -8.32 -4.72 9.86
CA PHE A 70 -8.21 -3.40 10.45
C PHE A 70 -9.57 -2.85 10.90
N ILE A 71 -10.61 -2.92 10.03
CA ILE A 71 -11.96 -2.45 10.34
C ILE A 71 -12.60 -3.32 11.43
N THR A 72 -12.42 -4.64 11.37
CA THR A 72 -12.93 -5.57 12.40
C THR A 72 -12.36 -5.22 13.77
N ILE A 73 -11.06 -5.00 13.87
CA ILE A 73 -10.41 -4.61 15.13
C ILE A 73 -10.92 -3.26 15.61
N ASP A 74 -11.16 -2.31 14.71
CA ASP A 74 -11.70 -0.99 15.08
C ASP A 74 -13.10 -1.07 15.71
N ILE A 75 -13.96 -1.93 15.17
CA ILE A 75 -15.27 -2.25 15.75
C ILE A 75 -15.12 -2.88 17.14
N LEU A 76 -14.20 -3.83 17.31
CA LEU A 76 -13.93 -4.48 18.60
C LEU A 76 -13.40 -3.46 19.65
N ILE A 77 -12.53 -2.54 19.23
CA ILE A 77 -12.06 -1.43 20.06
C ILE A 77 -13.26 -0.60 20.57
N ASN A 78 -14.16 -0.23 19.67
CA ASN A 78 -15.35 0.55 20.01
C ASN A 78 -16.27 -0.20 20.98
N ARG A 79 -16.48 -1.52 20.79
CA ARG A 79 -17.23 -2.38 21.74
C ARG A 79 -16.56 -2.41 23.11
N SER A 80 -15.25 -2.66 23.16
CA SER A 80 -14.49 -2.72 24.42
C SER A 80 -14.57 -1.40 25.17
N MET A 81 -14.48 -0.26 24.48
CA MET A 81 -14.64 1.07 25.10
C MET A 81 -16.05 1.33 25.60
N LYS A 82 -17.07 0.86 24.90
CA LYS A 82 -18.48 1.00 25.31
C LYS A 82 -18.75 0.19 26.58
N GLU A 83 -18.30 -1.06 26.63
CA GLU A 83 -18.41 -1.91 27.82
C GLU A 83 -17.63 -1.35 29.01
N ARG A 84 -16.41 -0.90 28.78
CA ARG A 84 -15.62 -0.22 29.83
C ARG A 84 -16.37 0.98 30.42
N LYS A 85 -16.96 1.83 29.55
CA LYS A 85 -17.76 2.99 30.00
C LYS A 85 -18.97 2.56 30.83
N ARG A 86 -19.65 1.47 30.45
CA ARG A 86 -20.77 0.91 31.19
C ARG A 86 -20.34 0.47 32.60
N HIS A 87 -19.25 -0.26 32.72
CA HIS A 87 -18.74 -0.73 34.02
C HIS A 87 -18.19 0.39 34.89
N ILE A 88 -17.65 1.48 34.31
CA ILE A 88 -17.30 2.68 35.10
C ILE A 88 -18.57 3.29 35.73
N ALA A 89 -19.61 3.48 34.94
CA ALA A 89 -20.87 4.02 35.49
C ALA A 89 -21.53 3.10 36.52
N GLU A 90 -21.41 1.77 36.35
CA GLU A 90 -21.87 0.78 37.35
C GLU A 90 -21.05 0.87 38.63
N THR A 91 -19.71 0.96 38.52
CA THR A 91 -18.80 1.14 39.68
C THR A 91 -19.14 2.38 40.49
N GLU A 92 -19.44 3.53 39.84
CA GLU A 92 -19.82 4.75 40.48
C GLU A 92 -21.13 4.59 41.27
N LYS A 93 -22.13 3.89 40.73
CA LYS A 93 -23.40 3.59 41.38
C LYS A 93 -23.23 2.69 42.59
N LEU A 94 -22.46 1.59 42.39
CA LEU A 94 -22.18 0.63 43.46
C LEU A 94 -21.38 1.28 44.60
N GLN A 95 -20.42 2.15 44.28
CA GLN A 95 -19.64 2.87 45.27
C GLN A 95 -20.54 3.77 46.15
N LYS A 96 -21.47 4.50 45.52
CA LYS A 96 -22.46 5.32 46.29
C LYS A 96 -23.29 4.46 47.23
N LEU A 97 -23.76 3.30 46.78
CA LEU A 97 -24.55 2.40 47.61
C LEU A 97 -23.75 1.84 48.78
N VAL A 98 -22.48 1.57 48.58
CA VAL A 98 -21.54 1.13 49.62
C VAL A 98 -21.34 2.30 50.64
N ASP A 99 -21.06 3.49 50.13
CA ASP A 99 -20.84 4.68 50.96
C ASP A 99 -22.12 5.03 51.80
N ASP A 100 -23.31 4.93 51.19
CA ASP A 100 -24.60 5.13 51.88
C ASP A 100 -24.83 4.08 52.97
N GLU A 101 -24.42 2.83 52.77
CA GLU A 101 -24.55 1.78 53.77
C GLU A 101 -23.56 1.98 54.93
N TYR A 102 -22.34 2.45 54.64
CA TYR A 102 -21.32 2.77 55.65
C TYR A 102 -21.70 4.03 56.46
N ALA A 103 -22.49 4.96 55.89
CA ALA A 103 -22.96 6.17 56.58
C ALA A 103 -24.00 5.90 57.67
N LYS A 104 -24.61 4.70 57.70
CA LYS A 104 -25.57 4.31 58.74
C LYS A 104 -24.83 3.98 60.04
N ASP A 105 -25.58 4.10 61.18
CA ASP A 105 -25.07 3.65 62.47
C ASP A 105 -24.77 2.15 62.47
N GLU A 106 -23.81 1.73 63.24
CA GLU A 106 -23.27 0.34 63.23
C GLU A 106 -24.37 -0.73 63.48
N GLU A 107 -25.39 -0.38 64.26
CA GLU A 107 -26.52 -1.26 64.58
C GLU A 107 -27.54 -1.38 63.44
N ASP A 108 -27.59 -0.41 62.53
CA ASP A 108 -28.51 -0.35 61.39
C ASP A 108 -27.90 -0.82 60.08
N ARG A 109 -26.62 -1.20 60.08
CA ARG A 109 -25.92 -1.69 58.87
C ARG A 109 -26.32 -3.13 58.53
N ASP A 110 -26.71 -3.29 57.26
CA ASP A 110 -26.97 -4.61 56.68
C ASP A 110 -25.65 -5.22 56.17
N ILE A 111 -24.96 -5.99 57.04
CA ILE A 111 -23.67 -6.61 56.72
C ILE A 111 -23.75 -7.55 55.52
N PRO A 112 -24.73 -8.47 55.39
CA PRO A 112 -24.90 -9.27 54.20
C PRO A 112 -25.02 -8.48 52.87
N LYS A 113 -25.79 -7.37 52.92
CA LYS A 113 -25.95 -6.47 51.76
C LYS A 113 -24.66 -5.75 51.47
N LEU A 114 -23.94 -5.25 52.47
CA LEU A 114 -22.63 -4.61 52.27
C LEU A 114 -21.61 -5.54 51.61
N THR A 115 -21.49 -6.77 52.11
CA THR A 115 -20.60 -7.77 51.54
C THR A 115 -20.94 -8.08 50.08
N ASN A 116 -22.22 -8.15 49.75
CA ASN A 116 -22.66 -8.36 48.37
C ASN A 116 -22.30 -7.15 47.46
N LEU A 117 -22.54 -5.92 47.93
CA LEU A 117 -22.19 -4.70 47.21
C LEU A 117 -20.67 -4.58 46.96
N GLU A 118 -19.85 -4.90 47.96
CA GLU A 118 -18.38 -4.89 47.84
C GLU A 118 -17.90 -5.96 46.84
N THR A 119 -18.54 -7.13 46.87
CA THR A 119 -18.22 -8.20 45.87
C THR A 119 -18.54 -7.74 44.46
N GLN A 120 -19.74 -7.15 44.25
CA GLN A 120 -20.14 -6.60 42.94
C GLN A 120 -19.20 -5.45 42.50
N LEU A 121 -18.82 -4.58 43.41
CA LEU A 121 -17.88 -3.48 43.17
C LEU A 121 -16.50 -4.01 42.75
N SER A 122 -16.01 -5.03 43.44
CA SER A 122 -14.75 -5.70 43.07
C SER A 122 -14.84 -6.32 41.70
N PHE A 123 -15.92 -7.01 41.36
CA PHE A 123 -16.16 -7.58 40.02
C PHE A 123 -16.19 -6.50 38.95
N ALA A 124 -16.92 -5.40 39.15
CA ALA A 124 -17.01 -4.29 38.19
C ALA A 124 -15.63 -3.64 37.94
N ARG A 125 -14.82 -3.45 39.00
CA ARG A 125 -13.44 -2.94 38.88
C ARG A 125 -12.53 -3.88 38.10
N ASN A 126 -12.62 -5.18 38.34
CA ASN A 126 -11.87 -6.19 37.60
C ASN A 126 -12.28 -6.20 36.12
N SER A 127 -13.58 -6.04 35.82
CA SER A 127 -14.09 -5.93 34.46
C SER A 127 -13.51 -4.71 33.73
N ILE A 128 -13.44 -3.54 34.39
CA ILE A 128 -12.80 -2.33 33.82
C ILE A 128 -11.33 -2.59 33.49
N ALA A 129 -10.59 -3.28 34.38
CA ALA A 129 -9.18 -3.61 34.14
C ALA A 129 -9.04 -4.55 32.92
N ASN A 130 -9.92 -5.56 32.80
CA ASN A 130 -9.92 -6.51 31.69
C ASN A 130 -10.21 -5.81 30.35
N TYR A 131 -11.25 -4.97 30.29
CA TYR A 131 -11.56 -4.21 29.07
C TYR A 131 -10.47 -3.18 28.72
N THR A 132 -9.78 -2.62 29.72
CA THR A 132 -8.64 -1.74 29.46
C THR A 132 -7.47 -2.49 28.84
N ASN A 133 -7.18 -3.70 29.33
CA ASN A 133 -6.14 -4.56 28.79
C ASN A 133 -6.49 -5.04 27.38
N GLU A 134 -7.74 -5.44 27.14
CA GLU A 134 -8.24 -5.83 25.84
C GLU A 134 -8.12 -4.68 24.82
N TYR A 135 -8.59 -3.48 25.18
CA TYR A 135 -8.42 -2.28 24.37
C TYR A 135 -6.97 -2.03 23.98
N THR A 136 -6.05 -2.14 24.94
CA THR A 136 -4.62 -1.92 24.67
C THR A 136 -4.06 -2.95 23.70
N LYS A 137 -4.45 -4.23 23.83
CA LYS A 137 -4.04 -5.29 22.91
C LYS A 137 -4.57 -5.04 21.50
N LEU A 138 -5.87 -4.76 21.37
CA LEU A 138 -6.51 -4.48 20.09
C LEU A 138 -5.90 -3.25 19.41
N LEU A 139 -5.61 -2.19 20.15
CA LEU A 139 -4.95 -0.99 19.63
C LEU A 139 -3.55 -1.31 19.07
N ASN A 140 -2.76 -2.12 19.78
CA ASN A 140 -1.44 -2.55 19.32
C ASN A 140 -1.54 -3.40 18.05
N GLU A 141 -2.52 -4.29 17.96
CA GLU A 141 -2.77 -5.09 16.74
C GLU A 141 -3.19 -4.20 15.57
N GLN A 142 -4.09 -3.25 15.80
CA GLN A 142 -4.52 -2.29 14.77
C GLN A 142 -3.34 -1.48 14.24
N GLN A 143 -2.47 -0.99 15.12
CA GLN A 143 -1.26 -0.26 14.74
C GLN A 143 -0.29 -1.12 13.93
N LYS A 144 -0.14 -2.41 14.28
CA LYS A 144 0.69 -3.34 13.53
C LYS A 144 0.16 -3.56 12.11
N ILE A 145 -1.14 -3.86 11.97
CA ILE A 145 -1.77 -4.04 10.65
C ILE A 145 -1.63 -2.77 9.80
N SER A 146 -1.83 -1.59 10.40
CA SER A 146 -1.67 -0.31 9.71
C SER A 146 -0.24 -0.10 9.19
N LYS A 147 0.78 -0.46 9.98
CA LYS A 147 2.19 -0.39 9.57
C LYS A 147 2.49 -1.40 8.46
N ASP A 148 1.99 -2.63 8.58
CA ASP A 148 2.21 -3.69 7.60
C ASP A 148 1.55 -3.32 6.26
N LEU A 149 0.33 -2.79 6.27
CA LEU A 149 -0.36 -2.31 5.07
C LEU A 149 0.40 -1.17 4.38
N LYS A 150 0.91 -0.21 5.15
CA LYS A 150 1.75 0.89 4.62
C LYS A 150 3.04 0.35 4.01
N ALA A 151 3.75 -0.52 4.72
CA ALA A 151 5.01 -1.11 4.25
C ALA A 151 4.82 -1.93 2.97
N THR A 152 3.75 -2.72 2.86
CA THR A 152 3.42 -3.50 1.66
C THR A 152 3.21 -2.58 0.46
N ARG A 153 2.48 -1.49 0.62
CA ARG A 153 2.24 -0.51 -0.44
C ARG A 153 3.50 0.22 -0.86
N GLU A 154 4.30 0.68 0.08
CA GLU A 154 5.59 1.34 -0.20
C GLU A 154 6.53 0.41 -0.97
N GLN A 155 6.65 -0.85 -0.58
CA GLN A 155 7.45 -1.85 -1.28
C GLN A 155 6.94 -2.10 -2.71
N ARG A 156 5.63 -2.13 -2.91
CA ARG A 156 5.04 -2.31 -4.25
C ARG A 156 5.32 -1.11 -5.14
N ILE A 157 5.10 0.11 -4.66
CA ILE A 157 5.41 1.33 -5.42
C ILE A 157 6.89 1.34 -5.81
N LYS A 158 7.78 1.05 -4.87
CA LYS A 158 9.21 0.99 -5.13
C LYS A 158 9.57 -0.05 -6.22
N ARG A 159 8.99 -1.25 -6.19
CA ARG A 159 9.21 -2.26 -7.23
C ARG A 159 8.75 -1.79 -8.62
N ILE A 160 7.63 -1.06 -8.69
CA ILE A 160 7.13 -0.49 -9.96
C ILE A 160 8.08 0.60 -10.46
N GLU A 161 8.58 1.45 -9.57
CA GLU A 161 9.55 2.50 -9.90
C GLU A 161 10.89 1.91 -10.36
N ASP A 162 11.41 0.91 -9.64
CA ASP A 162 12.63 0.18 -10.01
C ASP A 162 12.45 -0.52 -11.37
N GLY A 163 11.29 -1.11 -11.62
CA GLY A 163 10.94 -1.71 -12.91
C GLY A 163 10.93 -0.68 -14.04
N LYS A 164 10.32 0.48 -13.84
CA LYS A 164 10.34 1.57 -14.84
C LYS A 164 11.75 2.07 -15.11
N SER A 165 12.56 2.26 -14.07
CA SER A 165 13.96 2.66 -14.23
C SER A 165 14.78 1.63 -15.01
N SER A 166 14.56 0.32 -14.79
CA SER A 166 15.19 -0.75 -15.53
C SER A 166 14.79 -0.76 -17.01
N TRP A 167 13.49 -0.53 -17.33
CA TRP A 167 13.01 -0.42 -18.71
C TRP A 167 13.63 0.77 -19.44
N ILE A 168 13.72 1.93 -18.81
CA ILE A 168 14.38 3.12 -19.39
C ILE A 168 15.87 2.81 -19.65
N GLY A 169 16.53 2.12 -18.72
CA GLY A 169 17.91 1.68 -18.88
C GLY A 169 18.09 0.75 -20.10
N LEU A 170 17.21 -0.23 -20.28
CA LEU A 170 17.21 -1.13 -21.44
C LEU A 170 16.98 -0.39 -22.76
N ILE A 171 16.05 0.55 -22.81
CA ILE A 171 15.79 1.37 -24.01
C ILE A 171 17.04 2.17 -24.38
N ARG A 172 17.71 2.80 -23.42
CA ARG A 172 18.97 3.53 -23.66
C ARG A 172 20.09 2.63 -24.18
N MET A 173 20.23 1.42 -23.61
CA MET A 173 21.21 0.46 -24.11
C MET A 173 20.96 0.05 -25.55
N LEU A 174 19.69 -0.14 -25.95
CA LEU A 174 19.33 -0.47 -27.34
C LEU A 174 19.58 0.71 -28.28
N GLU A 175 19.27 1.94 -27.86
CA GLU A 175 19.57 3.14 -28.64
C GLU A 175 21.09 3.31 -28.85
N ASP A 176 21.90 3.09 -27.81
CA ASP A 176 23.36 3.16 -27.87
C ASP A 176 23.95 2.05 -28.80
N GLU A 177 23.34 0.86 -28.83
CA GLU A 177 23.74 -0.23 -29.68
C GLU A 177 23.43 0.06 -31.16
N ASP A 178 22.24 0.61 -31.47
CA ASP A 178 21.86 1.07 -32.79
C ASP A 178 22.77 2.18 -33.33
N ILE A 179 23.20 3.11 -32.47
CA ILE A 179 24.14 4.17 -32.83
C ILE A 179 25.48 3.59 -33.16
N ARG A 180 26.04 2.67 -32.35
CA ARG A 180 27.30 2.01 -32.59
C ARG A 180 27.32 1.18 -33.88
N GLU A 181 26.21 0.51 -34.21
CA GLU A 181 26.08 -0.24 -35.45
C GLU A 181 26.10 0.67 -36.68
N LYS A 182 25.43 1.83 -36.59
CA LYS A 182 25.48 2.85 -37.68
C LYS A 182 26.88 3.43 -37.85
N GLU A 183 27.53 3.84 -36.74
CA GLU A 183 28.93 4.32 -36.79
C GLU A 183 29.90 3.26 -37.36
N GLY A 184 29.70 1.99 -37.02
CA GLY A 184 30.45 0.86 -37.58
C GLY A 184 30.31 0.75 -39.09
N LYS A 185 29.09 0.84 -39.63
CA LYS A 185 28.82 0.81 -41.08
C LYS A 185 29.42 2.01 -41.82
N GLU A 186 29.30 3.21 -41.22
CA GLU A 186 29.92 4.41 -41.78
C GLU A 186 31.46 4.31 -41.85
N MET A 187 32.07 3.76 -40.79
CA MET A 187 33.52 3.52 -40.75
C MET A 187 33.96 2.49 -41.82
N GLU A 188 33.16 1.46 -42.07
CA GLU A 188 33.41 0.46 -43.08
C GLU A 188 33.37 1.03 -44.51
N ILE A 189 32.33 1.86 -44.79
CA ILE A 189 32.22 2.60 -46.07
C ILE A 189 33.42 3.53 -46.28
N LEU A 190 33.83 4.23 -45.22
CA LEU A 190 35.00 5.13 -45.25
C LEU A 190 36.31 4.38 -45.54
N LYS A 191 36.49 3.18 -44.96
CA LYS A 191 37.64 2.30 -45.26
C LYS A 191 37.62 1.82 -46.67
N GLU A 192 36.46 1.37 -47.21
CA GLU A 192 36.35 0.95 -48.61
C GLU A 192 36.65 2.09 -49.57
N ALA A 193 36.12 3.29 -49.33
CA ALA A 193 36.41 4.47 -50.15
C ALA A 193 37.88 4.86 -50.10
N THR A 194 38.53 4.77 -48.94
CA THR A 194 39.96 5.07 -48.78
C THR A 194 40.83 4.03 -49.50
N ASN A 195 40.44 2.74 -49.40
CA ASN A 195 41.16 1.68 -50.10
C ASN A 195 41.01 1.80 -51.63
N LYS A 196 39.81 2.12 -52.12
CA LYS A 196 39.59 2.38 -53.54
C LYS A 196 40.42 3.58 -54.03
N PHE A 197 40.40 4.69 -53.27
CA PHE A 197 41.23 5.86 -53.60
C PHE A 197 42.73 5.55 -53.61
N LYS A 198 43.22 4.72 -52.69
CA LYS A 198 44.60 4.25 -52.68
C LYS A 198 44.90 3.37 -53.93
N SER A 199 43.97 2.48 -54.31
CA SER A 199 44.11 1.67 -55.50
C SER A 199 44.21 2.52 -56.77
N ASP A 200 43.29 3.48 -56.90
CA ASP A 200 43.24 4.39 -58.05
C ASP A 200 44.53 5.25 -58.16
N LEU A 201 45.18 5.60 -57.03
CA LEU A 201 46.45 6.34 -57.00
C LEU A 201 47.67 5.45 -57.32
N THR A 202 47.55 4.13 -57.25
CA THR A 202 48.65 3.16 -57.57
C THR A 202 48.54 2.55 -58.94
N GLU A 203 47.44 2.75 -59.68
CA GLU A 203 47.25 2.27 -61.02
C GLU A 203 48.02 3.11 -62.07
N TYR A 204 48.71 2.48 -62.99
CA TYR A 204 49.33 3.12 -64.13
C TYR A 204 48.29 3.43 -65.17
N HIS A 205 48.18 4.68 -65.58
CA HIS A 205 47.27 5.07 -66.66
C HIS A 205 48.09 5.25 -67.95
N GLU A 206 47.79 4.43 -68.96
CA GLU A 206 48.39 4.52 -70.28
C GLU A 206 47.41 5.28 -71.22
N TYR A 207 47.87 6.39 -71.78
CA TYR A 207 47.08 7.19 -72.66
C TYR A 207 47.23 6.75 -74.11
N GLU A 208 46.27 7.06 -74.99
CA GLU A 208 46.28 6.67 -76.41
C GLU A 208 47.50 7.22 -77.21
N ASP A 209 48.17 8.26 -76.69
CA ASP A 209 49.36 8.84 -77.29
C ASP A 209 50.66 8.12 -76.85
N GLY A 210 50.58 7.06 -76.08
CA GLY A 210 51.71 6.28 -75.57
C GLY A 210 52.36 6.91 -74.29
N GLY A 211 51.78 7.96 -73.76
CA GLY A 211 52.20 8.53 -72.47
C GLY A 211 51.74 7.66 -71.33
N VAL A 212 52.59 7.37 -70.36
CA VAL A 212 52.27 6.61 -69.16
C VAL A 212 52.33 7.57 -67.99
N ASP A 213 51.25 7.75 -67.29
CA ASP A 213 51.20 8.50 -66.06
C ASP A 213 51.73 7.65 -64.90
N GLN A 214 52.73 8.17 -64.19
CA GLN A 214 53.29 7.41 -63.06
C GLN A 214 52.43 7.66 -61.83
N PRO A 215 52.03 6.62 -61.07
CA PRO A 215 51.25 6.75 -59.87
C PRO A 215 52.01 7.60 -58.86
N PHE A 216 51.26 8.49 -58.16
CA PHE A 216 51.81 9.31 -57.12
C PHE A 216 52.33 8.52 -55.92
N LEU A 217 51.87 7.28 -55.74
CA LEU A 217 52.31 6.36 -54.70
C LEU A 217 52.88 5.11 -55.29
N THR A 218 54.19 5.01 -55.29
CA THR A 218 54.86 3.74 -55.59
C THR A 218 54.97 2.89 -54.33
N PRO A 219 55.08 1.52 -54.49
CA PRO A 219 55.28 0.63 -53.32
C PRO A 219 56.47 1.01 -52.43
N GLU A 220 57.42 1.77 -52.98
CA GLU A 220 58.60 2.22 -52.25
C GLU A 220 58.37 3.53 -51.48
N SER A 221 57.39 4.34 -51.89
CA SER A 221 57.02 5.57 -51.20
C SER A 221 56.06 5.36 -50.01
N VAL A 222 55.46 4.18 -49.89
CA VAL A 222 54.61 3.75 -48.78
C VAL A 222 55.40 2.79 -47.88
N LYS A 223 56.59 3.17 -47.43
CA LYS A 223 57.20 2.48 -46.30
C LYS A 223 56.60 3.06 -45.02
N ASP A 224 55.86 2.21 -44.33
CA ASP A 224 55.45 2.48 -42.95
C ASP A 224 56.71 2.68 -42.11
N GLU A 225 56.76 3.83 -41.42
CA GLU A 225 57.70 4.05 -40.30
C GLU A 225 57.24 3.24 -39.07
#